data_2b162fde3b86d118e05af05e811ef11a
#
_entry.id   2b162fde3b86d118e05af05e811ef11a
#
_cell.length_a   1.000
_cell.length_b   1.000
_cell.length_c   1.000
_cell.angle_alpha   90.00
_cell.angle_beta   90.00
_cell.angle_gamma   90.00
#
_symmetry.space_group_name_H-M   'P 1'
#
loop_
_entity.id
_entity.type
_entity.pdbx_description
1 polymer ?
#
loop_
_entity_poly.entity_id
_entity_poly.type
_entity_poly.pdbx_seq_one_letter_code
_entity_poly.pdbx_strand_id
1 'polypeptide(L)'
;MRYPDGGGLTAEERARREQIRFEAADLIEAGVSDAEVARRFRVTRMSANRWRRALASGGRQALVSKGPGGARCKLDDLQLRLLEAILDGGPAACGWHDQCWTLARIAEIVRRRFGVEYTLAGLDLLLHRIGWSGQVPTRKATERDEPRIAAWKDQQWPVINRGAADLGAWLCFEDEAGQGLRPPKGRTWGRRGRTPVVKVTAAGTKRVSMAALICTKAGHRARLIYRIHLDRGPVKGRRKGFTETDYARLLDAAHRQLGGPVVLVWDNLNTHVSRAMQELIAARGWLSVYQLPPYAPELNPVEGVWSHLKRSLANLTKHGLDQLTALVKTRLKRMQYRPGLIDGYMARTGLDLQPP
;
A
#
# COMPACT_ATOMS: atom_id res chain seq x y z
N MET A 1 9.57 24.27 -13.61
CA MET A 1 9.26 22.84 -13.47
C MET A 1 7.74 22.71 -13.45
N ARG A 2 7.11 22.05 -14.42
CA ARG A 2 5.65 21.77 -14.38
C ARG A 2 5.46 20.55 -13.50
N TYR A 3 4.61 20.67 -12.50
CA TYR A 3 4.24 19.54 -11.63
C TYR A 3 3.37 18.54 -12.41
N PRO A 4 3.59 17.22 -12.29
CA PRO A 4 2.91 16.21 -13.11
C PRO A 4 1.40 16.12 -12.88
N ASP A 5 0.89 16.68 -11.79
CA ASP A 5 -0.50 16.65 -11.33
C ASP A 5 -1.32 17.91 -11.70
N GLY A 6 -0.73 18.85 -12.46
CA GLY A 6 -1.45 20.05 -12.95
C GLY A 6 -1.84 21.06 -11.87
N GLY A 7 -1.60 20.78 -10.59
CA GLY A 7 -1.84 21.67 -9.45
C GLY A 7 -0.64 22.58 -9.17
N GLY A 8 -0.88 23.72 -8.54
CA GLY A 8 0.16 24.55 -7.95
C GLY A 8 0.65 23.94 -6.63
N LEU A 9 1.60 24.62 -5.97
CA LEU A 9 2.05 24.22 -4.64
C LEU A 9 0.90 24.25 -3.62
N THR A 10 0.84 23.27 -2.74
CA THR A 10 -0.03 23.29 -1.56
C THR A 10 0.36 24.43 -0.60
N ALA A 11 -0.49 24.75 0.36
CA ALA A 11 -0.17 25.74 1.38
C ALA A 11 1.11 25.38 2.17
N GLU A 12 1.23 24.11 2.55
CA GLU A 12 2.37 23.56 3.27
C GLU A 12 3.67 23.65 2.45
N GLU A 13 3.63 23.26 1.17
CA GLU A 13 4.78 23.37 0.28
C GLU A 13 5.22 24.83 0.05
N ARG A 14 4.28 25.78 0.01
CA ARG A 14 4.60 27.19 -0.05
C ARG A 14 5.25 27.70 1.22
N ALA A 15 4.72 27.32 2.38
CA ALA A 15 5.29 27.66 3.68
C ALA A 15 6.71 27.10 3.82
N ARG A 16 6.94 25.84 3.44
CA ARG A 16 8.26 25.22 3.44
C ARG A 16 9.25 25.96 2.52
N ARG A 17 8.80 26.36 1.32
CA ARG A 17 9.66 27.14 0.41
C ARG A 17 9.92 28.56 0.90
N GLU A 18 9.00 29.14 1.64
CA GLU A 18 9.18 30.43 2.29
C GLU A 18 10.23 30.32 3.40
N GLN A 19 10.14 29.31 4.23
CA GLN A 19 11.14 29.02 5.26
C GLN A 19 12.54 28.88 4.67
N ILE A 20 12.68 28.13 3.57
CA ILE A 20 13.97 28.00 2.85
C ILE A 20 14.49 29.36 2.38
N ARG A 21 13.61 30.29 1.93
CA ARG A 21 14.06 31.63 1.54
C ARG A 21 14.52 32.48 2.71
N PHE A 22 13.89 32.34 3.88
CA PHE A 22 14.33 33.02 5.10
C PHE A 22 15.67 32.46 5.63
N GLU A 23 15.83 31.17 5.65
CA GLU A 23 17.11 30.54 6.01
C GLU A 23 18.24 30.91 5.02
N ALA A 24 17.91 31.03 3.73
CA ALA A 24 18.85 31.53 2.74
C ALA A 24 19.19 33.00 2.96
N ALA A 25 18.21 33.83 3.41
CA ALA A 25 18.43 35.23 3.73
C ALA A 25 19.44 35.39 4.88
N ASP A 26 19.35 34.55 5.94
CA ASP A 26 20.31 34.56 7.05
C ASP A 26 21.76 34.36 6.54
N LEU A 27 21.95 33.41 5.62
CA LEU A 27 23.27 33.19 5.03
C LEU A 27 23.71 34.33 4.10
N ILE A 28 22.79 34.92 3.35
CA ILE A 28 23.08 36.06 2.46
C ILE A 28 23.47 37.29 3.31
N GLU A 29 22.80 37.55 4.41
CA GLU A 29 23.12 38.62 5.36
C GLU A 29 24.47 38.40 6.05
N ALA A 30 24.83 37.13 6.31
CA ALA A 30 26.15 36.72 6.78
C ALA A 30 27.27 36.77 5.69
N GLY A 31 26.97 37.28 4.48
CA GLY A 31 27.97 37.48 3.42
C GLY A 31 28.24 36.22 2.56
N VAL A 32 27.49 35.13 2.73
CA VAL A 32 27.70 33.89 1.97
C VAL A 32 27.39 34.08 0.50
N SER A 33 28.20 33.49 -0.38
CA SER A 33 28.06 33.63 -1.83
C SER A 33 26.83 32.93 -2.40
N ASP A 34 26.30 33.43 -3.55
CA ASP A 34 25.16 32.81 -4.24
C ASP A 34 25.42 31.34 -4.63
N ALA A 35 26.68 31.00 -4.92
CA ALA A 35 27.07 29.65 -5.28
C ALA A 35 26.94 28.69 -4.06
N GLU A 36 27.35 29.15 -2.89
CA GLU A 36 27.24 28.40 -1.64
C GLU A 36 25.79 28.25 -1.17
N VAL A 37 25.01 29.32 -1.20
CA VAL A 37 23.55 29.30 -0.93
C VAL A 37 22.85 28.32 -1.87
N ALA A 38 23.16 28.38 -3.17
CA ALA A 38 22.57 27.48 -4.16
C ALA A 38 22.88 26.00 -3.86
N ARG A 39 24.10 25.68 -3.47
CA ARG A 39 24.55 24.33 -3.09
C ARG A 39 23.82 23.83 -1.85
N ARG A 40 23.81 24.64 -0.79
CA ARG A 40 23.23 24.28 0.51
C ARG A 40 21.72 23.98 0.42
N PHE A 41 20.97 24.82 -0.30
CA PHE A 41 19.52 24.65 -0.45
C PHE A 41 19.10 23.87 -1.71
N ARG A 42 20.06 23.32 -2.47
CA ARG A 42 19.81 22.56 -3.71
C ARG A 42 18.94 23.32 -4.72
N VAL A 43 19.22 24.60 -4.88
CA VAL A 43 18.56 25.49 -5.84
C VAL A 43 19.54 25.96 -6.91
N THR A 44 19.04 26.62 -7.96
CA THR A 44 19.92 27.20 -8.97
C THR A 44 20.60 28.47 -8.41
N ARG A 45 21.83 28.75 -8.89
CA ARG A 45 22.53 30.00 -8.56
C ARG A 45 21.70 31.24 -8.92
N MET A 46 20.91 31.15 -9.99
CA MET A 46 19.97 32.21 -10.38
C MET A 46 18.86 32.45 -9.33
N SER A 47 18.38 31.39 -8.68
CA SER A 47 17.43 31.51 -7.57
C SER A 47 18.04 32.22 -6.36
N ALA A 48 19.26 31.81 -5.96
CA ALA A 48 19.99 32.46 -4.87
C ALA A 48 20.24 33.96 -5.16
N ASN A 49 20.69 34.29 -6.37
CA ASN A 49 20.88 35.68 -6.79
C ASN A 49 19.58 36.51 -6.80
N ARG A 50 18.45 35.90 -7.22
CA ARG A 50 17.13 36.54 -7.16
C ARG A 50 16.75 36.85 -5.70
N TRP A 51 17.01 35.94 -4.78
CA TRP A 51 16.74 36.14 -3.36
C TRP A 51 17.61 37.25 -2.76
N ARG A 52 18.92 37.28 -3.10
CA ARG A 52 19.81 38.38 -2.69
C ARG A 52 19.31 39.72 -3.18
N ARG A 53 18.92 39.83 -4.46
CA ARG A 53 18.38 41.08 -5.02
C ARG A 53 17.07 41.49 -4.34
N ALA A 54 16.17 40.54 -4.09
CA ALA A 54 14.92 40.80 -3.41
C ALA A 54 15.17 41.29 -1.95
N LEU A 55 16.10 40.64 -1.24
CA LEU A 55 16.50 41.00 0.11
C LEU A 55 17.11 42.44 0.14
N ALA A 56 17.98 42.77 -0.81
CA ALA A 56 18.61 44.08 -0.92
C ALA A 56 17.59 45.20 -1.26
N SER A 57 16.54 44.90 -2.06
CA SER A 57 15.57 45.92 -2.49
C SER A 57 14.39 46.10 -1.56
N GLY A 58 13.99 45.10 -0.80
CA GLY A 58 12.77 45.15 0.02
C GLY A 58 12.85 44.36 1.32
N GLY A 59 14.07 44.06 1.78
CA GLY A 59 14.30 43.31 3.02
C GLY A 59 13.67 41.92 2.98
N ARG A 60 13.52 41.31 4.15
CA ARG A 60 12.94 39.98 4.32
C ARG A 60 11.47 39.92 3.84
N GLN A 61 10.75 41.03 3.88
CA GLN A 61 9.38 41.11 3.38
C GLN A 61 9.27 40.78 1.90
N ALA A 62 10.25 41.12 1.07
CA ALA A 62 10.29 40.78 -0.35
C ALA A 62 10.47 39.27 -0.64
N LEU A 63 10.83 38.47 0.38
CA LEU A 63 10.99 37.02 0.30
C LEU A 63 9.74 36.26 0.74
N VAL A 64 8.76 36.93 1.33
CA VAL A 64 7.46 36.36 1.74
C VAL A 64 6.76 35.76 0.53
N SER A 65 6.05 34.67 0.74
CA SER A 65 5.26 34.03 -0.32
C SER A 65 4.11 34.96 -0.74
N LYS A 66 4.05 35.22 -2.04
CA LYS A 66 2.93 35.98 -2.62
C LYS A 66 1.60 35.22 -2.66
N GLY A 67 1.57 34.03 -2.02
CA GLY A 67 0.41 33.15 -2.05
C GLY A 67 0.32 32.32 -3.33
N PRO A 68 -0.82 31.67 -3.58
CA PRO A 68 -1.04 30.89 -4.80
C PRO A 68 -1.07 31.84 -6.02
N GLY A 69 -0.29 31.47 -7.05
CA GLY A 69 -0.36 32.17 -8.34
C GLY A 69 -1.66 31.80 -9.08
N GLY A 70 -2.24 32.75 -9.80
CA GLY A 70 -3.46 32.56 -10.60
C GLY A 70 -4.67 33.29 -10.04
N ALA A 71 -5.88 32.96 -10.49
CA ALA A 71 -7.12 33.57 -10.01
C ALA A 71 -7.31 33.28 -8.51
N ARG A 72 -7.84 34.27 -7.79
CA ARG A 72 -8.20 34.09 -6.38
C ARG A 72 -9.24 32.97 -6.23
N CYS A 73 -9.17 32.27 -5.11
CA CYS A 73 -10.20 31.30 -4.76
C CYS A 73 -11.55 31.99 -4.66
N LYS A 74 -12.58 31.42 -5.26
CA LYS A 74 -13.95 31.98 -5.17
C LYS A 74 -14.63 31.59 -3.85
N LEU A 75 -14.10 30.60 -3.13
CA LEU A 75 -14.54 30.19 -1.80
C LEU A 75 -13.61 30.78 -0.76
N ASP A 76 -14.17 31.24 0.34
CA ASP A 76 -13.41 31.63 1.53
C ASP A 76 -12.98 30.45 2.37
N ASP A 77 -12.18 30.67 3.42
CA ASP A 77 -11.61 29.61 4.26
C ASP A 77 -12.67 28.80 5.02
N LEU A 78 -13.80 29.41 5.39
CA LEU A 78 -14.90 28.71 6.04
C LEU A 78 -15.63 27.81 5.06
N GLN A 79 -15.92 28.33 3.86
CA GLN A 79 -16.55 27.56 2.78
C GLN A 79 -15.66 26.41 2.33
N LEU A 80 -14.34 26.56 2.30
CA LEU A 80 -13.39 25.47 2.00
C LEU A 80 -13.46 24.37 3.06
N ARG A 81 -13.41 24.70 4.35
CA ARG A 81 -13.57 23.71 5.43
C ARG A 81 -14.90 22.98 5.38
N LEU A 82 -15.99 23.70 5.07
CA LEU A 82 -17.30 23.08 4.90
C LEU A 82 -17.34 22.15 3.67
N LEU A 83 -16.69 22.53 2.58
CA LEU A 83 -16.56 21.67 1.41
C LEU A 83 -15.81 20.39 1.75
N GLU A 84 -14.68 20.48 2.44
CA GLU A 84 -13.91 19.31 2.88
C GLU A 84 -14.76 18.39 3.77
N ALA A 85 -15.48 18.93 4.76
CA ALA A 85 -16.36 18.13 5.62
C ALA A 85 -17.48 17.43 4.83
N ILE A 86 -18.04 18.07 3.81
CA ILE A 86 -19.05 17.48 2.92
C ILE A 86 -18.42 16.33 2.09
N LEU A 87 -17.21 16.55 1.56
CA LEU A 87 -16.52 15.55 0.76
C LEU A 87 -16.11 14.33 1.61
N ASP A 88 -15.67 14.54 2.85
CA ASP A 88 -15.36 13.48 3.81
C ASP A 88 -16.60 12.65 4.20
N GLY A 89 -17.77 13.28 4.27
CA GLY A 89 -19.06 12.60 4.51
C GLY A 89 -19.49 11.67 3.38
N GLY A 90 -18.86 11.78 2.22
CA GLY A 90 -19.09 10.96 1.05
C GLY A 90 -20.34 11.30 0.23
N PRO A 91 -20.42 10.82 -1.03
CA PRO A 91 -21.53 11.12 -1.92
C PRO A 91 -22.89 10.65 -1.41
N ALA A 92 -22.95 9.51 -0.71
CA ALA A 92 -24.21 8.98 -0.17
C ALA A 92 -24.86 9.94 0.84
N ALA A 93 -24.08 10.64 1.66
CA ALA A 93 -24.58 11.67 2.58
C ALA A 93 -25.20 12.86 1.85
N CYS A 94 -24.87 13.04 0.57
CA CYS A 94 -25.40 14.09 -0.30
C CYS A 94 -26.53 13.61 -1.21
N GLY A 95 -27.04 12.36 -1.03
CA GLY A 95 -28.22 11.82 -1.74
C GLY A 95 -27.88 11.00 -2.98
N TRP A 96 -26.61 10.66 -3.25
CA TRP A 96 -26.25 9.70 -4.30
C TRP A 96 -26.26 8.26 -3.77
N HIS A 97 -26.57 7.31 -4.67
CA HIS A 97 -26.63 5.87 -4.31
C HIS A 97 -25.28 5.15 -4.35
N ASP A 98 -24.20 5.85 -4.65
CA ASP A 98 -22.84 5.29 -4.74
C ASP A 98 -21.82 6.15 -3.94
N GLN A 99 -20.59 5.65 -3.83
CA GLN A 99 -19.48 6.31 -3.15
C GLN A 99 -18.46 6.91 -4.13
N CYS A 100 -18.94 7.43 -5.28
CA CYS A 100 -18.07 7.97 -6.31
C CYS A 100 -18.19 9.49 -6.41
N TRP A 101 -17.21 10.24 -5.91
CA TRP A 101 -17.09 11.66 -6.21
C TRP A 101 -16.65 11.88 -7.66
N THR A 102 -17.42 12.66 -8.41
CA THR A 102 -17.02 13.19 -9.71
C THR A 102 -16.91 14.70 -9.62
N LEU A 103 -16.06 15.31 -10.45
CA LEU A 103 -15.97 16.78 -10.50
C LEU A 103 -17.34 17.44 -10.74
N ALA A 104 -18.20 16.81 -11.54
CA ALA A 104 -19.55 17.35 -11.79
C ALA A 104 -20.42 17.36 -10.51
N ARG A 105 -20.39 16.27 -9.72
CA ARG A 105 -21.13 16.19 -8.44
C ARG A 105 -20.59 17.22 -7.43
N ILE A 106 -19.28 17.37 -7.36
CA ILE A 106 -18.66 18.36 -6.47
C ILE A 106 -19.01 19.79 -6.92
N ALA A 107 -18.99 20.06 -8.23
CA ALA A 107 -19.42 21.36 -8.77
C ALA A 107 -20.88 21.65 -8.44
N GLU A 108 -21.75 20.65 -8.49
CA GLU A 108 -23.17 20.78 -8.10
C GLU A 108 -23.31 21.12 -6.60
N ILE A 109 -22.54 20.46 -5.73
CA ILE A 109 -22.51 20.79 -4.29
C ILE A 109 -22.06 22.22 -4.07
N VAL A 110 -20.94 22.62 -4.71
CA VAL A 110 -20.41 23.99 -4.57
C VAL A 110 -21.44 25.02 -5.01
N ARG A 111 -22.11 24.79 -6.14
CA ARG A 111 -23.18 25.68 -6.62
C ARG A 111 -24.38 25.75 -5.64
N ARG A 112 -24.85 24.58 -5.17
CA ARG A 112 -26.02 24.51 -4.27
C ARG A 112 -25.76 25.12 -2.89
N ARG A 113 -24.57 24.87 -2.32
CA ARG A 113 -24.27 25.26 -0.94
C ARG A 113 -23.68 26.69 -0.81
N PHE A 114 -22.92 27.12 -1.81
CA PHE A 114 -22.16 28.35 -1.73
C PHE A 114 -22.57 29.39 -2.81
N GLY A 115 -23.43 29.01 -3.75
CA GLY A 115 -23.82 29.88 -4.86
C GLY A 115 -22.68 30.21 -5.84
N VAL A 116 -21.61 29.43 -5.83
CA VAL A 116 -20.40 29.70 -6.61
C VAL A 116 -20.28 28.68 -7.76
N GLU A 117 -20.02 29.17 -8.95
CA GLU A 117 -19.81 28.32 -10.13
C GLU A 117 -18.33 28.17 -10.46
N TYR A 118 -17.91 26.92 -10.67
CA TYR A 118 -16.60 26.53 -11.17
C TYR A 118 -16.73 25.77 -12.48
N THR A 119 -15.79 25.98 -13.39
CA THR A 119 -15.55 25.02 -14.46
C THR A 119 -14.95 23.75 -13.85
N LEU A 120 -15.15 22.58 -14.48
CA LEU A 120 -14.59 21.32 -13.97
C LEU A 120 -13.06 21.39 -13.83
N ALA A 121 -12.38 22.04 -14.77
CA ALA A 121 -10.93 22.24 -14.71
C ALA A 121 -10.51 23.17 -13.54
N GLY A 122 -11.29 24.24 -13.29
CA GLY A 122 -11.05 25.16 -12.17
C GLY A 122 -11.30 24.47 -10.81
N LEU A 123 -12.29 23.60 -10.75
CA LEU A 123 -12.59 22.81 -9.56
C LEU A 123 -11.52 21.75 -9.30
N ASP A 124 -11.02 21.07 -10.33
CA ASP A 124 -9.90 20.14 -10.24
C ASP A 124 -8.66 20.80 -9.62
N LEU A 125 -8.31 21.99 -10.11
CA LEU A 125 -7.22 22.79 -9.55
C LEU A 125 -7.47 23.20 -8.09
N LEU A 126 -8.70 23.53 -7.74
CA LEU A 126 -9.07 23.84 -6.36
C LEU A 126 -8.88 22.64 -5.45
N LEU A 127 -9.41 21.48 -5.84
CA LEU A 127 -9.29 20.23 -5.08
C LEU A 127 -7.82 19.85 -4.85
N HIS A 128 -6.98 19.87 -5.88
CA HIS A 128 -5.55 19.64 -5.73
C HIS A 128 -4.87 20.66 -4.78
N ARG A 129 -5.32 21.91 -4.79
CA ARG A 129 -4.79 22.96 -3.90
C ARG A 129 -5.09 22.70 -2.43
N ILE A 130 -6.27 22.13 -2.11
CA ILE A 130 -6.66 21.73 -0.75
C ILE A 130 -6.24 20.28 -0.42
N GLY A 131 -5.38 19.66 -1.24
CA GLY A 131 -4.79 18.33 -0.96
C GLY A 131 -5.63 17.13 -1.42
N TRP A 132 -6.71 17.35 -2.14
CA TRP A 132 -7.56 16.29 -2.70
C TRP A 132 -7.04 15.82 -4.06
N SER A 133 -7.14 14.53 -4.34
CA SER A 133 -6.79 13.94 -5.64
C SER A 133 -7.68 12.73 -5.96
N GLY A 134 -7.76 12.36 -7.24
CA GLY A 134 -8.47 11.17 -7.65
C GLY A 134 -7.80 9.90 -7.12
N GLN A 135 -8.49 9.17 -6.24
CA GLN A 135 -8.03 7.94 -5.61
C GLN A 135 -8.83 6.73 -6.09
N VAL A 136 -8.21 5.54 -6.07
CA VAL A 136 -8.93 4.29 -6.27
C VAL A 136 -9.38 3.80 -4.89
N PRO A 137 -10.70 3.70 -4.63
CA PRO A 137 -11.19 3.26 -3.33
C PRO A 137 -10.72 1.85 -2.99
N THR A 138 -10.29 1.65 -1.77
CA THR A 138 -10.11 0.30 -1.20
C THR A 138 -11.46 -0.26 -0.79
N ARG A 139 -11.66 -1.56 -1.03
CA ARG A 139 -12.85 -2.27 -0.57
C ARG A 139 -12.56 -2.90 0.77
N LYS A 140 -13.41 -2.63 1.76
CA LYS A 140 -13.43 -3.33 3.05
C LYS A 140 -14.71 -4.15 3.16
N ALA A 141 -14.65 -5.33 3.77
CA ALA A 141 -15.84 -6.11 4.05
C ALA A 141 -16.75 -5.38 5.04
N THR A 142 -18.06 -5.45 4.84
CA THR A 142 -19.06 -4.83 5.74
C THR A 142 -19.06 -5.51 7.11
N GLU A 143 -18.71 -6.80 7.14
CA GLU A 143 -18.63 -7.64 8.32
C GLU A 143 -17.34 -7.45 9.12
N ARG A 144 -16.48 -6.52 8.70
CA ARG A 144 -15.22 -6.21 9.38
C ARG A 144 -15.49 -5.49 10.71
N ASP A 145 -14.91 -6.03 11.77
CA ASP A 145 -15.02 -5.52 13.14
C ASP A 145 -13.72 -4.82 13.55
N GLU A 146 -13.66 -3.49 13.38
CA GLU A 146 -12.48 -2.69 13.73
C GLU A 146 -12.14 -2.72 15.23
N PRO A 147 -13.11 -2.66 16.18
CA PRO A 147 -12.85 -2.84 17.60
C PRO A 147 -12.19 -4.19 17.91
N ARG A 148 -12.67 -5.29 17.33
CA ARG A 148 -12.10 -6.62 17.52
C ARG A 148 -10.67 -6.71 16.95
N ILE A 149 -10.40 -6.06 15.82
CA ILE A 149 -9.06 -5.99 15.24
C ILE A 149 -8.12 -5.21 16.14
N ALA A 150 -8.55 -4.06 16.67
CA ALA A 150 -7.78 -3.27 17.62
C ALA A 150 -7.48 -4.09 18.90
N ALA A 151 -8.50 -4.72 19.50
CA ALA A 151 -8.33 -5.58 20.68
C ALA A 151 -7.34 -6.73 20.41
N TRP A 152 -7.37 -7.34 19.23
CA TRP A 152 -6.41 -8.38 18.86
C TRP A 152 -4.98 -7.83 18.82
N LYS A 153 -4.77 -6.65 18.23
CA LYS A 153 -3.45 -6.00 18.16
C LYS A 153 -2.94 -5.62 19.55
N ASP A 154 -3.82 -5.12 20.42
CA ASP A 154 -3.40 -4.56 21.71
C ASP A 154 -3.27 -5.64 22.80
N GLN A 155 -4.03 -6.74 22.71
CA GLN A 155 -4.10 -7.76 23.73
C GLN A 155 -3.49 -9.10 23.31
N GLN A 156 -3.88 -9.63 22.13
CA GLN A 156 -3.42 -10.96 21.71
C GLN A 156 -2.04 -10.94 21.06
N TRP A 157 -1.77 -9.94 20.21
CA TRP A 157 -0.49 -9.86 19.53
C TRP A 157 0.71 -9.78 20.48
N PRO A 158 0.72 -8.96 21.55
CA PRO A 158 1.83 -8.93 22.51
C PRO A 158 2.07 -10.28 23.20
N VAL A 159 1.01 -11.04 23.47
CA VAL A 159 1.11 -12.38 24.07
C VAL A 159 1.73 -13.37 23.08
N ILE A 160 1.28 -13.35 21.83
CA ILE A 160 1.80 -14.20 20.74
C ILE A 160 3.29 -13.92 20.54
N ASN A 161 3.66 -12.63 20.42
CA ASN A 161 5.02 -12.21 20.16
C ASN A 161 5.97 -12.55 21.31
N ARG A 162 5.56 -12.29 22.55
CA ARG A 162 6.33 -12.67 23.74
C ARG A 162 6.45 -14.20 23.86
N GLY A 163 5.36 -14.94 23.70
CA GLY A 163 5.39 -16.40 23.75
C GLY A 163 6.32 -17.00 22.68
N ALA A 164 6.36 -16.42 21.49
CA ALA A 164 7.32 -16.84 20.45
C ALA A 164 8.78 -16.57 20.88
N ALA A 165 9.05 -15.43 21.50
CA ALA A 165 10.38 -15.08 22.02
C ALA A 165 10.79 -16.02 23.16
N ASP A 166 9.93 -16.25 24.13
CA ASP A 166 10.18 -17.12 25.31
C ASP A 166 10.48 -18.58 24.90
N LEU A 167 9.80 -19.06 23.84
CA LEU A 167 10.04 -20.38 23.28
C LEU A 167 11.26 -20.45 22.35
N GLY A 168 11.91 -19.31 22.05
CA GLY A 168 12.91 -19.22 21.01
C GLY A 168 12.35 -19.68 19.65
N ALA A 169 11.06 -19.50 19.41
CA ALA A 169 10.36 -19.99 18.24
C ALA A 169 10.50 -19.03 17.03
N TRP A 170 10.27 -19.59 15.86
CA TRP A 170 10.04 -18.79 14.66
C TRP A 170 8.59 -18.34 14.62
N LEU A 171 8.35 -17.04 14.51
CA LEU A 171 7.05 -16.47 14.27
C LEU A 171 6.78 -16.50 12.77
N CYS A 172 5.74 -17.24 12.37
CA CYS A 172 5.41 -17.49 10.98
C CYS A 172 4.00 -16.99 10.68
N PHE A 173 3.84 -16.27 9.57
CA PHE A 173 2.55 -15.90 9.01
C PHE A 173 2.31 -16.71 7.75
N GLU A 174 1.12 -17.26 7.61
CA GLU A 174 0.73 -18.07 6.45
C GLU A 174 -0.42 -17.39 5.69
N ASP A 175 -0.42 -17.57 4.36
CA ASP A 175 -1.52 -17.16 3.48
C ASP A 175 -1.49 -17.92 2.16
N GLU A 176 -2.64 -17.94 1.47
CA GLU A 176 -2.84 -18.59 0.18
C GLU A 176 -3.20 -17.58 -0.91
N ALA A 177 -2.69 -17.81 -2.09
CA ALA A 177 -3.10 -17.10 -3.30
C ALA A 177 -3.24 -18.02 -4.51
N GLY A 178 -4.08 -17.61 -5.45
CA GLY A 178 -4.24 -18.26 -6.73
C GLY A 178 -4.02 -17.31 -7.90
N GLN A 179 -3.32 -17.79 -8.94
CA GLN A 179 -3.14 -17.06 -10.19
C GLN A 179 -3.58 -17.93 -11.37
N GLY A 180 -4.63 -17.49 -12.06
CA GLY A 180 -5.06 -18.09 -13.32
C GLY A 180 -4.24 -17.60 -14.51
N LEU A 181 -4.53 -18.16 -15.69
CA LEU A 181 -3.88 -17.74 -16.95
C LEU A 181 -4.28 -16.32 -17.38
N ARG A 182 -5.38 -15.78 -16.86
CA ARG A 182 -5.75 -14.38 -17.06
C ARG A 182 -4.92 -13.49 -16.13
N PRO A 183 -4.02 -12.67 -16.67
CA PRO A 183 -3.15 -11.85 -15.83
C PRO A 183 -3.91 -10.69 -15.18
N PRO A 184 -3.41 -10.14 -14.07
CA PRO A 184 -3.86 -8.87 -13.54
C PRO A 184 -3.67 -7.76 -14.56
N LYS A 185 -4.55 -6.77 -14.54
CA LYS A 185 -4.42 -5.56 -15.36
C LYS A 185 -3.35 -4.65 -14.74
N GLY A 186 -2.51 -4.06 -15.60
CA GLY A 186 -1.52 -3.07 -15.22
C GLY A 186 -1.49 -1.91 -16.22
N ARG A 187 -0.99 -0.76 -15.77
CA ARG A 187 -0.76 0.38 -16.67
C ARG A 187 0.43 0.08 -17.57
N THR A 188 0.36 0.54 -18.83
CA THR A 188 1.46 0.52 -19.78
C THR A 188 1.46 1.78 -20.62
N TRP A 189 2.58 2.08 -21.27
CA TRP A 189 2.66 3.20 -22.19
C TRP A 189 2.00 2.83 -23.53
N GLY A 190 1.31 3.81 -24.13
CA GLY A 190 0.68 3.71 -25.43
C GLY A 190 0.56 5.09 -26.07
N ARG A 191 0.28 5.16 -27.36
CA ARG A 191 0.02 6.44 -28.03
C ARG A 191 -1.25 7.07 -27.47
N ARG A 192 -1.24 8.40 -27.27
CA ARG A 192 -2.42 9.14 -26.83
C ARG A 192 -3.60 8.84 -27.78
N GLY A 193 -4.79 8.53 -27.19
CA GLY A 193 -5.99 8.16 -27.96
C GLY A 193 -6.01 6.74 -28.52
N ARG A 194 -4.95 5.93 -28.30
CA ARG A 194 -4.91 4.51 -28.72
C ARG A 194 -4.64 3.61 -27.53
N THR A 195 -5.67 2.94 -27.06
CA THR A 195 -5.56 1.99 -25.95
C THR A 195 -4.77 0.75 -26.39
N PRO A 196 -3.66 0.41 -25.71
CA PRO A 196 -2.92 -0.82 -26.00
C PRO A 196 -3.77 -2.06 -25.75
N VAL A 197 -3.70 -3.03 -26.68
CA VAL A 197 -4.41 -4.30 -26.59
C VAL A 197 -3.44 -5.40 -26.17
N VAL A 198 -3.73 -6.06 -25.05
CA VAL A 198 -3.02 -7.25 -24.59
C VAL A 198 -3.89 -8.47 -24.86
N LYS A 199 -3.44 -9.35 -25.74
CA LYS A 199 -4.14 -10.61 -25.99
C LYS A 199 -3.94 -11.55 -24.81
N VAL A 200 -5.01 -12.00 -24.20
CA VAL A 200 -5.00 -12.89 -23.02
C VAL A 200 -5.86 -14.12 -23.29
N THR A 201 -5.54 -15.22 -22.63
CA THR A 201 -6.37 -16.43 -22.69
C THR A 201 -7.76 -16.14 -22.12
N ALA A 202 -8.80 -16.61 -22.78
CA ALA A 202 -10.17 -16.54 -22.26
C ALA A 202 -10.29 -17.26 -20.91
N ALA A 203 -11.37 -16.99 -20.18
CA ALA A 203 -11.62 -17.58 -18.87
C ALA A 203 -11.43 -19.12 -18.89
N GLY A 204 -10.71 -19.63 -17.89
CA GLY A 204 -10.46 -21.06 -17.72
C GLY A 204 -10.33 -21.42 -16.24
N THR A 205 -10.52 -22.69 -15.91
CA THR A 205 -10.45 -23.19 -14.52
C THR A 205 -9.02 -23.53 -14.07
N LYS A 206 -8.06 -23.50 -15.00
CA LYS A 206 -6.65 -23.80 -14.71
C LYS A 206 -5.98 -22.64 -13.94
N ARG A 207 -5.35 -22.96 -12.82
CA ARG A 207 -4.63 -21.95 -11.99
C ARG A 207 -3.42 -22.53 -11.30
N VAL A 208 -2.53 -21.67 -10.89
CA VAL A 208 -1.43 -21.95 -9.95
C VAL A 208 -1.91 -21.52 -8.58
N SER A 209 -2.08 -22.46 -7.65
CA SER A 209 -2.33 -22.16 -6.24
C SER A 209 -1.01 -22.13 -5.48
N MET A 210 -0.85 -21.17 -4.58
CA MET A 210 0.38 -20.91 -3.84
C MET A 210 0.02 -20.74 -2.38
N ALA A 211 0.75 -21.39 -1.48
CA ALA A 211 0.72 -21.13 -0.05
C ALA A 211 2.13 -20.69 0.36
N ALA A 212 2.25 -19.71 1.23
CA ALA A 212 3.54 -19.20 1.65
C ALA A 212 3.56 -18.82 3.13
N LEU A 213 4.76 -18.94 3.70
CA LEU A 213 5.08 -18.52 5.06
C LEU A 213 6.11 -17.40 5.01
N ILE A 214 5.85 -16.30 5.69
CA ILE A 214 6.87 -15.37 6.14
C ILE A 214 7.26 -15.76 7.55
N CYS A 215 8.53 -16.08 7.78
CA CYS A 215 9.06 -16.54 9.04
C CYS A 215 10.10 -15.55 9.54
N THR A 216 9.90 -15.05 10.76
CA THR A 216 10.79 -14.10 11.45
C THR A 216 11.21 -14.65 12.80
N LYS A 217 12.43 -14.33 13.20
CA LYS A 217 12.96 -14.60 14.55
C LYS A 217 14.01 -13.56 14.84
N ALA A 218 14.02 -13.03 16.05
CA ALA A 218 15.00 -12.05 16.48
C ALA A 218 16.43 -12.56 16.28
N GLY A 219 17.32 -11.69 15.82
CA GLY A 219 18.71 -12.05 15.49
C GLY A 219 18.86 -12.92 14.23
N HIS A 220 17.79 -13.25 13.54
CA HIS A 220 17.83 -14.06 12.32
C HIS A 220 17.27 -13.32 11.12
N ARG A 221 17.77 -13.66 9.94
CA ARG A 221 17.24 -13.15 8.68
C ARG A 221 15.83 -13.68 8.44
N ALA A 222 14.88 -12.81 8.11
CA ALA A 222 13.52 -13.21 7.71
C ALA A 222 13.56 -14.15 6.50
N ARG A 223 12.68 -15.14 6.48
CA ARG A 223 12.61 -16.16 5.44
C ARG A 223 11.23 -16.21 4.80
N LEU A 224 11.20 -16.46 3.51
CA LEU A 224 9.99 -16.78 2.74
C LEU A 224 10.05 -18.26 2.36
N ILE A 225 9.09 -19.06 2.83
CA ILE A 225 8.95 -20.47 2.47
C ILE A 225 7.63 -20.62 1.74
N TYR A 226 7.60 -21.31 0.60
CA TYR A 226 6.38 -21.42 -0.19
C TYR A 226 6.22 -22.80 -0.83
N ARG A 227 4.98 -23.13 -1.14
CA ARG A 227 4.58 -24.32 -1.89
C ARG A 227 3.66 -23.92 -3.04
N ILE A 228 3.78 -24.62 -4.15
CA ILE A 228 2.97 -24.39 -5.35
C ILE A 228 2.22 -25.68 -5.67
N HIS A 229 0.90 -25.51 -5.91
CA HIS A 229 0.01 -26.56 -6.39
C HIS A 229 -0.57 -26.17 -7.75
N LEU A 230 -0.64 -27.12 -8.68
CA LEU A 230 -1.14 -26.92 -10.04
C LEU A 230 -2.56 -27.47 -10.17
N ASP A 231 -3.52 -26.58 -10.31
CA ASP A 231 -4.90 -26.93 -10.64
C ASP A 231 -5.05 -27.01 -12.16
N ARG A 232 -4.98 -28.20 -12.72
CA ARG A 232 -5.07 -28.44 -14.17
C ARG A 232 -6.51 -28.48 -14.70
N GLY A 233 -7.50 -28.29 -13.84
CA GLY A 233 -8.92 -28.31 -14.14
C GLY A 233 -9.70 -29.16 -13.15
N PRO A 234 -11.04 -29.20 -13.27
CA PRO A 234 -11.87 -30.00 -12.37
C PRO A 234 -11.58 -31.50 -12.55
N VAL A 235 -11.31 -32.17 -11.44
CA VAL A 235 -11.20 -33.62 -11.34
C VAL A 235 -12.22 -34.11 -10.32
N LYS A 236 -13.01 -35.12 -10.68
CA LYS A 236 -14.05 -35.67 -9.80
C LYS A 236 -13.42 -36.13 -8.47
N GLY A 237 -13.97 -35.69 -7.35
CA GLY A 237 -13.50 -36.04 -6.00
C GLY A 237 -12.26 -35.29 -5.51
N ARG A 238 -11.68 -34.37 -6.28
CA ARG A 238 -10.51 -33.58 -5.86
C ARG A 238 -10.89 -32.13 -5.56
N ARG A 239 -10.57 -31.64 -4.37
CA ARG A 239 -10.70 -30.20 -4.03
C ARG A 239 -9.70 -29.35 -4.84
N LYS A 240 -10.09 -28.14 -5.19
CA LYS A 240 -9.18 -27.13 -5.73
C LYS A 240 -8.35 -26.51 -4.62
N GLY A 241 -7.08 -26.22 -4.88
CA GLY A 241 -6.20 -25.56 -3.93
C GLY A 241 -5.53 -26.55 -2.96
N PHE A 242 -5.15 -26.02 -1.81
CA PHE A 242 -4.46 -26.78 -0.78
C PHE A 242 -5.44 -27.54 0.12
N THR A 243 -5.05 -28.73 0.52
CA THR A 243 -5.73 -29.57 1.51
C THR A 243 -5.04 -29.45 2.87
N GLU A 244 -5.71 -29.89 3.94
CA GLU A 244 -5.13 -29.94 5.29
C GLU A 244 -3.77 -30.66 5.31
N THR A 245 -3.65 -31.77 4.57
CA THR A 245 -2.39 -32.51 4.43
C THR A 245 -1.31 -31.72 3.70
N ASP A 246 -1.69 -30.88 2.73
CA ASP A 246 -0.72 -30.03 2.01
C ASP A 246 -0.16 -28.92 2.90
N TYR A 247 -1.00 -28.31 3.74
CA TYR A 247 -0.56 -27.35 4.76
C TYR A 247 0.32 -28.02 5.80
N ALA A 248 -0.07 -29.20 6.32
CA ALA A 248 0.76 -29.94 7.26
C ALA A 248 2.16 -30.23 6.68
N ARG A 249 2.24 -30.64 5.40
CA ARG A 249 3.53 -30.85 4.70
C ARG A 249 4.32 -29.56 4.51
N LEU A 250 3.66 -28.42 4.29
CA LEU A 250 4.32 -27.13 4.21
C LEU A 250 4.93 -26.74 5.56
N LEU A 251 4.17 -26.90 6.65
CA LEU A 251 4.62 -26.63 8.01
C LEU A 251 5.76 -27.57 8.45
N ASP A 252 5.67 -28.86 8.15
CA ASP A 252 6.75 -29.83 8.41
C ASP A 252 8.03 -29.48 7.66
N ALA A 253 7.91 -29.02 6.41
CA ALA A 253 9.05 -28.59 5.63
C ALA A 253 9.65 -27.28 6.19
N ALA A 254 8.80 -26.35 6.63
CA ALA A 254 9.23 -25.12 7.28
C ALA A 254 9.96 -25.41 8.59
N HIS A 255 9.38 -26.23 9.47
CA HIS A 255 10.01 -26.63 10.73
C HIS A 255 11.43 -27.20 10.53
N ARG A 256 11.58 -28.14 9.58
CA ARG A 256 12.90 -28.70 9.24
C ARG A 256 13.91 -27.65 8.75
N GLN A 257 13.46 -26.69 7.94
CA GLN A 257 14.34 -25.63 7.42
C GLN A 257 14.70 -24.59 8.49
N LEU A 258 13.79 -24.33 9.41
CA LEU A 258 13.94 -23.31 10.47
C LEU A 258 14.73 -23.84 11.67
N GLY A 259 14.66 -25.15 11.94
CA GLY A 259 15.43 -25.82 13.00
C GLY A 259 15.00 -25.45 14.41
N GLY A 260 13.72 -25.13 14.62
CA GLY A 260 13.21 -24.75 15.94
C GLY A 260 11.67 -24.75 16.02
N PRO A 261 11.10 -24.48 17.18
CA PRO A 261 9.65 -24.33 17.35
C PRO A 261 9.06 -23.27 16.43
N VAL A 262 7.78 -23.39 16.09
CA VAL A 262 7.04 -22.50 15.22
C VAL A 262 5.79 -21.98 15.91
N VAL A 263 5.66 -20.69 15.96
CA VAL A 263 4.40 -19.98 16.28
C VAL A 263 3.81 -19.50 14.97
N LEU A 264 2.69 -20.09 14.59
CA LEU A 264 2.01 -19.81 13.33
C LEU A 264 0.82 -18.88 13.56
N VAL A 265 0.72 -17.85 12.72
CA VAL A 265 -0.42 -16.95 12.65
C VAL A 265 -1.01 -17.02 11.25
N TRP A 266 -2.29 -17.37 11.13
CA TRP A 266 -2.98 -17.48 9.85
C TRP A 266 -4.44 -17.05 9.94
N ASP A 267 -5.15 -17.03 8.82
CA ASP A 267 -6.55 -16.65 8.75
C ASP A 267 -7.51 -17.78 9.20
N ASN A 268 -8.80 -17.48 9.16
CA ASN A 268 -9.86 -18.42 9.55
C ASN A 268 -10.43 -19.19 8.34
N LEU A 269 -9.60 -19.53 7.35
CA LEU A 269 -10.03 -20.36 6.22
C LEU A 269 -10.61 -21.69 6.74
N ASN A 270 -11.68 -22.19 6.13
CA ASN A 270 -12.33 -23.43 6.57
C ASN A 270 -11.36 -24.61 6.71
N THR A 271 -10.35 -24.69 5.87
CA THR A 271 -9.29 -25.70 5.93
C THR A 271 -8.40 -25.53 7.17
N HIS A 272 -8.18 -24.27 7.61
CA HIS A 272 -7.33 -23.96 8.78
C HIS A 272 -8.03 -24.28 10.11
N VAL A 273 -9.35 -24.19 10.15
CA VAL A 273 -10.14 -24.42 11.36
C VAL A 273 -10.83 -25.78 11.37
N SER A 274 -10.63 -26.61 10.34
CA SER A 274 -11.26 -27.93 10.24
C SER A 274 -10.78 -28.87 11.37
N ARG A 275 -11.63 -29.83 11.76
CA ARG A 275 -11.25 -30.85 12.75
C ARG A 275 -10.00 -31.64 12.33
N ALA A 276 -9.91 -31.99 11.04
CA ALA A 276 -8.74 -32.69 10.51
C ALA A 276 -7.45 -31.87 10.66
N MET A 277 -7.53 -30.53 10.45
CA MET A 277 -6.39 -29.64 10.68
C MET A 277 -6.04 -29.54 12.18
N GLN A 278 -7.01 -29.45 13.07
CA GLN A 278 -6.77 -29.44 14.52
C GLN A 278 -6.05 -30.71 14.98
N GLU A 279 -6.44 -31.87 14.48
CA GLU A 279 -5.76 -33.15 14.74
C GLU A 279 -4.31 -33.16 14.23
N LEU A 280 -4.08 -32.61 13.02
CA LEU A 280 -2.75 -32.45 12.46
C LEU A 280 -1.86 -31.49 13.25
N ILE A 281 -2.43 -30.40 13.80
CA ILE A 281 -1.72 -29.45 14.66
C ILE A 281 -1.38 -30.10 15.99
N ALA A 282 -2.34 -30.77 16.63
CA ALA A 282 -2.16 -31.44 17.93
C ALA A 282 -1.06 -32.52 17.90
N ALA A 283 -0.87 -33.17 16.77
CA ALA A 283 0.19 -34.14 16.56
C ALA A 283 1.62 -33.54 16.45
N ARG A 284 1.76 -32.19 16.54
CA ARG A 284 3.02 -31.47 16.35
C ARG A 284 3.39 -30.62 17.56
N GLY A 285 4.05 -31.22 18.55
CA GLY A 285 4.43 -30.52 19.79
C GLY A 285 5.36 -29.30 19.62
N TRP A 286 5.91 -29.09 18.41
CA TRP A 286 6.73 -27.92 18.06
C TRP A 286 5.92 -26.77 17.46
N LEU A 287 4.60 -26.92 17.25
CA LEU A 287 3.73 -25.99 16.53
C LEU A 287 2.68 -25.41 17.46
N SER A 288 2.69 -24.09 17.64
CA SER A 288 1.61 -23.33 18.28
C SER A 288 0.91 -22.48 17.22
N VAL A 289 -0.43 -22.45 17.23
CA VAL A 289 -1.22 -21.80 16.17
C VAL A 289 -2.16 -20.76 16.75
N TYR A 290 -2.19 -19.59 16.12
CA TYR A 290 -3.09 -18.49 16.42
C TYR A 290 -3.81 -18.00 15.17
N GLN A 291 -5.08 -17.58 15.33
CA GLN A 291 -5.86 -17.02 14.24
C GLN A 291 -5.77 -15.50 14.21
N LEU A 292 -5.69 -14.95 12.98
CA LEU A 292 -5.94 -13.54 12.73
C LEU A 292 -7.42 -13.20 12.95
N PRO A 293 -7.74 -11.96 13.31
CA PRO A 293 -9.13 -11.52 13.33
C PRO A 293 -9.71 -11.60 11.90
N PRO A 294 -11.00 -11.95 11.77
CA PRO A 294 -11.65 -12.02 10.46
C PRO A 294 -11.57 -10.68 9.69
N TYR A 295 -11.42 -10.77 8.39
CA TYR A 295 -11.37 -9.61 7.49
C TYR A 295 -10.26 -8.58 7.78
N ALA A 296 -9.12 -9.02 8.30
CA ALA A 296 -7.96 -8.19 8.61
C ALA A 296 -6.71 -8.60 7.78
N PRO A 297 -6.76 -8.58 6.43
CA PRO A 297 -5.64 -9.01 5.59
C PRO A 297 -4.39 -8.14 5.76
N GLU A 298 -4.55 -6.88 6.20
CA GLU A 298 -3.42 -5.99 6.45
C GLU A 298 -2.53 -6.44 7.60
N LEU A 299 -3.01 -7.30 8.49
CA LEU A 299 -2.21 -7.90 9.55
C LEU A 299 -1.38 -9.09 9.07
N ASN A 300 -1.65 -9.60 7.86
CA ASN A 300 -0.89 -10.69 7.28
C ASN A 300 0.19 -10.18 6.32
N PRO A 301 1.49 -10.25 6.66
CA PRO A 301 2.55 -9.75 5.79
C PRO A 301 2.67 -10.52 4.48
N VAL A 302 2.16 -11.76 4.40
CA VAL A 302 2.18 -12.60 3.19
C VAL A 302 1.33 -11.99 2.08
N GLU A 303 0.30 -11.19 2.40
CA GLU A 303 -0.46 -10.40 1.42
C GLU A 303 0.45 -9.42 0.63
N GLY A 304 1.52 -8.93 1.27
CA GLY A 304 2.56 -8.15 0.61
C GLY A 304 3.29 -8.93 -0.48
N VAL A 305 3.55 -10.22 -0.27
CA VAL A 305 4.14 -11.13 -1.26
C VAL A 305 3.20 -11.28 -2.46
N TRP A 306 1.91 -11.50 -2.21
CA TRP A 306 0.91 -11.65 -3.27
C TRP A 306 0.70 -10.38 -4.06
N SER A 307 0.63 -9.25 -3.39
CA SER A 307 0.53 -7.94 -4.05
C SER A 307 1.73 -7.68 -4.98
N HIS A 308 2.95 -7.96 -4.50
CA HIS A 308 4.17 -7.83 -5.31
C HIS A 308 4.17 -8.80 -6.48
N LEU A 309 3.83 -10.07 -6.24
CA LEU A 309 3.73 -11.10 -7.28
C LEU A 309 2.71 -10.70 -8.35
N LYS A 310 1.47 -10.36 -7.97
CA LYS A 310 0.40 -9.95 -8.89
C LYS A 310 0.82 -8.76 -9.76
N ARG A 311 1.47 -7.74 -9.18
CA ARG A 311 2.00 -6.60 -9.95
C ARG A 311 3.06 -7.03 -10.96
N SER A 312 3.94 -7.98 -10.60
CA SER A 312 4.97 -8.49 -11.50
C SER A 312 4.43 -9.38 -12.64
N LEU A 313 3.19 -9.84 -12.52
CA LEU A 313 2.48 -10.65 -13.51
C LEU A 313 1.48 -9.84 -14.34
N ALA A 314 1.42 -8.51 -14.15
CA ALA A 314 0.47 -7.65 -14.87
C ALA A 314 0.71 -7.70 -16.38
N ASN A 315 -0.38 -7.75 -17.16
CA ASN A 315 -0.38 -7.77 -18.63
C ASN A 315 0.44 -8.90 -19.27
N LEU A 316 0.65 -10.00 -18.54
CA LEU A 316 1.45 -11.12 -19.01
C LEU A 316 0.75 -11.84 -20.19
N THR A 317 1.51 -12.22 -21.20
CA THR A 317 1.04 -12.94 -22.40
C THR A 317 1.38 -14.44 -22.38
N LYS A 318 1.39 -15.08 -21.21
CA LYS A 318 1.64 -16.53 -21.10
C LYS A 318 0.37 -17.33 -21.37
N HIS A 319 0.48 -18.32 -22.24
CA HIS A 319 -0.66 -19.12 -22.69
C HIS A 319 -0.74 -20.50 -22.03
N GLY A 320 0.29 -20.93 -21.29
CA GLY A 320 0.37 -22.23 -20.65
C GLY A 320 0.57 -22.17 -19.15
N LEU A 321 -0.03 -23.16 -18.43
CA LEU A 321 0.07 -23.27 -16.97
C LEU A 321 1.53 -23.52 -16.53
N ASP A 322 2.29 -24.31 -17.27
CA ASP A 322 3.68 -24.64 -16.94
C ASP A 322 4.59 -23.40 -17.10
N GLN A 323 4.35 -22.58 -18.14
CA GLN A 323 5.06 -21.30 -18.31
C GLN A 323 4.75 -20.30 -17.19
N LEU A 324 3.48 -20.23 -16.78
CA LEU A 324 3.07 -19.39 -15.66
C LEU A 324 3.72 -19.87 -14.37
N THR A 325 3.74 -21.19 -14.14
CA THR A 325 4.35 -21.82 -12.96
C THR A 325 5.85 -21.54 -12.87
N ALA A 326 6.57 -21.70 -13.95
CA ALA A 326 8.01 -21.40 -14.01
C ALA A 326 8.29 -19.94 -13.67
N LEU A 327 7.47 -19.02 -14.19
CA LEU A 327 7.60 -17.61 -13.91
C LEU A 327 7.28 -17.28 -12.44
N VAL A 328 6.19 -17.82 -11.89
CA VAL A 328 5.80 -17.67 -10.49
C VAL A 328 6.92 -18.15 -9.57
N LYS A 329 7.46 -19.36 -9.81
CA LYS A 329 8.61 -19.88 -9.05
C LYS A 329 9.81 -18.94 -9.10
N THR A 330 10.15 -18.42 -10.28
CA THR A 330 11.26 -17.47 -10.46
C THR A 330 11.03 -16.19 -9.66
N ARG A 331 9.81 -15.65 -9.67
CA ARG A 331 9.46 -14.42 -8.93
C ARG A 331 9.51 -14.64 -7.42
N LEU A 332 8.91 -15.71 -6.91
CA LEU A 332 8.94 -16.05 -5.49
C LEU A 332 10.38 -16.32 -5.01
N LYS A 333 11.17 -17.05 -5.79
CA LYS A 333 12.59 -17.30 -5.49
C LYS A 333 13.38 -15.98 -5.40
N ARG A 334 13.14 -15.03 -6.30
CA ARG A 334 13.79 -13.69 -6.24
C ARG A 334 13.42 -12.92 -4.98
N MET A 335 12.16 -13.02 -4.51
CA MET A 335 11.74 -12.39 -3.24
C MET A 335 12.41 -13.08 -2.04
N GLN A 336 12.51 -14.39 -2.06
CA GLN A 336 13.14 -15.21 -1.02
C GLN A 336 14.59 -14.80 -0.74
N TYR A 337 15.32 -14.34 -1.77
CA TYR A 337 16.69 -13.83 -1.64
C TYR A 337 16.80 -12.33 -1.30
N ARG A 338 15.68 -11.66 -1.00
CA ARG A 338 15.64 -10.24 -0.66
C ARG A 338 15.02 -10.03 0.74
N PRO A 339 15.77 -10.22 1.83
CA PRO A 339 15.22 -10.14 3.18
C PRO A 339 14.64 -8.76 3.47
N GLY A 340 15.29 -7.67 3.09
CA GLY A 340 14.76 -6.33 3.31
C GLY A 340 13.40 -6.07 2.62
N LEU A 341 13.06 -6.86 1.59
CA LEU A 341 11.72 -6.83 1.01
C LEU A 341 10.70 -7.51 1.94
N ILE A 342 11.09 -8.64 2.55
CA ILE A 342 10.25 -9.39 3.49
C ILE A 342 10.06 -8.58 4.78
N ASP A 343 11.13 -7.96 5.29
CA ASP A 343 11.08 -7.06 6.44
C ASP A 343 10.14 -5.86 6.17
N GLY A 344 10.15 -5.33 4.95
CA GLY A 344 9.23 -4.29 4.50
C GLY A 344 7.76 -4.74 4.47
N TYR A 345 7.47 -6.02 4.23
CA TYR A 345 6.10 -6.54 4.34
C TYR A 345 5.66 -6.66 5.79
N MET A 346 6.56 -7.11 6.69
CA MET A 346 6.29 -7.12 8.13
C MET A 346 6.02 -5.72 8.67
N ALA A 347 6.87 -4.75 8.37
CA ALA A 347 6.71 -3.37 8.85
C ALA A 347 5.36 -2.75 8.43
N ARG A 348 4.81 -3.12 7.28
CA ARG A 348 3.50 -2.62 6.80
C ARG A 348 2.31 -3.10 7.62
N THR A 349 2.43 -4.18 8.34
CA THR A 349 1.34 -4.68 9.20
C THR A 349 1.14 -3.79 10.42
N GLY A 350 2.13 -2.99 10.80
CA GLY A 350 2.14 -2.22 12.04
C GLY A 350 2.18 -3.10 13.28
N LEU A 351 2.59 -4.37 13.14
CA LEU A 351 2.83 -5.29 14.24
C LEU A 351 4.29 -5.15 14.69
N ASP A 352 4.50 -4.68 15.90
CA ASP A 352 5.84 -4.56 16.47
C ASP A 352 6.38 -5.94 16.82
N LEU A 353 7.55 -6.27 16.27
CA LEU A 353 8.34 -7.42 16.70
C LEU A 353 9.20 -6.96 17.88
N GLN A 354 8.95 -7.51 19.06
CA GLN A 354 9.82 -7.20 20.20
C GLN A 354 11.23 -7.72 19.90
N PRO A 355 12.27 -6.93 20.21
CA PRO A 355 13.63 -7.45 20.26
C PRO A 355 13.70 -8.53 21.34
N PRO A 356 14.64 -9.47 21.26
CA PRO A 356 14.84 -10.53 22.24
C PRO A 356 15.11 -9.98 23.62
#